data_075717c3ca79f315004957d5c9330dac
#
_entry.id   075717c3ca79f315004957d5c9330dac
#
_cell.length_a   1.000
_cell.length_b   1.000
_cell.length_c   1.000
_cell.angle_alpha   90.00
_cell.angle_beta   90.00
_cell.angle_gamma   90.00
#
_symmetry.space_group_name_H-M   'P 1'
#
loop_
_entity.id
_entity.type
_entity.pdbx_description
1 polymer ?
#
loop_
_entity_poly.entity_id
_entity_poly.type
_entity_poly.pdbx_seq_one_letter_code
_entity_poly.pdbx_strand_id
1 'polypeptide(L)'
;MMLEVKDLNVSYGAIKALKGISFNVDEGEIITLIGSNGAGKTTTLHSVSNLIKKQSGTIFFEGNDITTLTADKIVRQHLIQVPDGRRIFANLSVKENLELGAFLRNDKAEIKRDLEKVFVLFPRLKERLKQNAGTLSGGEQQMLAMGRALM
;
A
#
# COMPACT_ATOMS: atom_id res chain seq x y z
N MET A 1 -15.04 2.12 -12.63
CA MET A 1 -14.18 1.00 -12.15
C MET A 1 -12.79 1.58 -11.89
N MET A 2 -12.32 1.51 -10.65
CA MET A 2 -11.01 2.05 -10.27
C MET A 2 -9.91 1.01 -10.41
N LEU A 3 -10.13 -0.22 -9.92
CA LEU A 3 -9.20 -1.34 -10.07
C LEU A 3 -9.92 -2.54 -10.69
N GLU A 4 -9.33 -3.16 -11.68
CA GLU A 4 -9.81 -4.39 -12.30
C GLU A 4 -8.71 -5.43 -12.34
N VAL A 5 -8.97 -6.62 -11.80
CA VAL A 5 -8.07 -7.77 -11.80
C VAL A 5 -8.75 -8.91 -12.53
N LYS A 6 -8.09 -9.49 -13.55
CA LYS A 6 -8.63 -10.58 -14.37
C LYS A 6 -7.69 -11.77 -14.39
N ASP A 7 -8.24 -12.94 -14.11
CA ASP A 7 -7.62 -14.27 -14.25
C ASP A 7 -6.19 -14.35 -13.66
N LEU A 8 -6.01 -13.74 -12.49
CA LEU A 8 -4.71 -13.63 -11.85
C LEU A 8 -4.23 -14.98 -11.32
N ASN A 9 -3.12 -15.46 -11.84
CA ASN A 9 -2.48 -16.71 -11.47
C ASN A 9 -1.06 -16.44 -10.92
N VAL A 10 -0.78 -17.02 -9.75
CA VAL A 10 0.53 -16.92 -9.10
C VAL A 10 0.93 -18.25 -8.49
N SER A 11 2.18 -18.65 -8.69
CA SER A 11 2.75 -19.84 -8.05
C SER A 11 4.10 -19.51 -7.40
N TYR A 12 4.37 -20.17 -6.30
CA TYR A 12 5.67 -20.25 -5.64
C TYR A 12 6.24 -21.66 -5.84
N GLY A 13 7.12 -21.79 -6.81
CA GLY A 13 7.57 -23.12 -7.26
C GLY A 13 6.39 -23.97 -7.72
N ALA A 14 6.18 -25.15 -7.12
CA ALA A 14 5.08 -26.07 -7.44
C ALA A 14 3.73 -25.68 -6.79
N ILE A 15 3.72 -24.73 -5.86
CA ILE A 15 2.52 -24.35 -5.10
C ILE A 15 1.78 -23.22 -5.83
N LYS A 16 0.58 -23.53 -6.33
CA LYS A 16 -0.34 -22.52 -6.90
C LYS A 16 -1.00 -21.72 -5.77
N ALA A 17 -0.56 -20.49 -5.56
CA ALA A 17 -1.08 -19.59 -4.54
C ALA A 17 -2.37 -18.88 -4.99
N LEU A 18 -2.44 -18.48 -6.27
CA LEU A 18 -3.64 -17.92 -6.89
C LEU A 18 -4.00 -18.71 -8.14
N LYS A 19 -5.27 -18.99 -8.33
CA LYS A 19 -5.80 -19.89 -9.37
C LYS A 19 -6.89 -19.19 -10.20
N GLY A 20 -6.49 -18.14 -10.94
CA GLY A 20 -7.41 -17.42 -11.83
C GLY A 20 -8.42 -16.56 -11.06
N ILE A 21 -7.97 -15.77 -10.08
CA ILE A 21 -8.86 -14.88 -9.36
C ILE A 21 -9.16 -13.62 -10.20
N SER A 22 -10.42 -13.19 -10.15
CA SER A 22 -10.87 -11.95 -10.79
C SER A 22 -11.76 -11.18 -9.82
N PHE A 23 -11.57 -9.86 -9.75
CA PHE A 23 -12.39 -8.95 -8.95
C PHE A 23 -12.22 -7.51 -9.44
N ASN A 24 -13.16 -6.66 -9.05
CA ASN A 24 -13.16 -5.24 -9.35
C ASN A 24 -13.32 -4.44 -8.07
N VAL A 25 -12.81 -3.21 -8.09
CA VAL A 25 -13.03 -2.19 -7.03
C VAL A 25 -13.48 -0.92 -7.72
N ASP A 26 -14.61 -0.38 -7.31
CA ASP A 26 -15.09 0.90 -7.80
C ASP A 26 -14.60 2.06 -6.93
N GLU A 27 -14.73 3.28 -7.44
CA GLU A 27 -14.34 4.48 -6.69
C GLU A 27 -15.20 4.62 -5.42
N GLY A 28 -14.54 4.90 -4.29
CA GLY A 28 -15.20 5.02 -2.98
C GLY A 28 -15.60 3.69 -2.35
N GLU A 29 -15.28 2.55 -2.97
CA GLU A 29 -15.60 1.22 -2.45
C GLU A 29 -14.52 0.69 -1.52
N ILE A 30 -14.93 -0.06 -0.49
CA ILE A 30 -14.05 -0.82 0.40
C ILE A 30 -14.31 -2.30 0.19
N ILE A 31 -13.31 -3.03 -0.31
CA ILE A 31 -13.37 -4.48 -0.48
C ILE A 31 -12.55 -5.17 0.60
N THR A 32 -13.08 -6.26 1.15
CA THR A 32 -12.39 -7.11 2.12
C THR A 32 -12.11 -8.49 1.52
N LEU A 33 -10.85 -8.91 1.55
CA LEU A 33 -10.43 -10.26 1.21
C LEU A 33 -10.52 -11.15 2.46
N ILE A 34 -11.41 -12.15 2.44
CA ILE A 34 -11.62 -13.09 3.55
C ILE A 34 -11.08 -14.46 3.15
N GLY A 35 -10.46 -15.15 4.09
CA GLY A 35 -9.94 -16.51 3.89
C GLY A 35 -8.99 -16.93 5.01
N SER A 36 -8.70 -18.22 5.10
CA SER A 36 -7.75 -18.80 6.05
C SER A 36 -6.31 -18.32 5.78
N ASN A 37 -5.39 -18.60 6.69
CA ASN A 37 -3.97 -18.40 6.43
C ASN A 37 -3.53 -19.27 5.26
N GLY A 38 -2.79 -18.69 4.32
CA GLY A 38 -2.40 -19.35 3.08
C GLY A 38 -3.43 -19.29 1.93
N ALA A 39 -4.61 -18.66 2.14
CA ALA A 39 -5.63 -18.50 1.08
C ALA A 39 -5.23 -17.55 -0.07
N GLY A 40 -4.05 -16.96 -0.03
CA GLY A 40 -3.56 -16.08 -1.10
C GLY A 40 -3.87 -14.59 -0.92
N LYS A 41 -4.41 -14.14 0.22
CA LYS A 41 -4.76 -12.72 0.47
C LYS A 41 -3.56 -11.77 0.26
N THR A 42 -2.47 -12.02 0.96
CA THR A 42 -1.23 -11.22 0.83
C THR A 42 -0.63 -11.36 -0.56
N THR A 43 -0.69 -12.57 -1.16
CA THR A 43 -0.24 -12.80 -2.54
C THR A 43 -1.03 -11.95 -3.53
N THR A 44 -2.35 -11.80 -3.33
CA THR A 44 -3.19 -10.94 -4.17
C THR A 44 -2.73 -9.48 -4.08
N LEU A 45 -2.57 -8.94 -2.86
CA LEU A 45 -2.11 -7.57 -2.66
C LEU A 45 -0.71 -7.33 -3.27
N HIS A 46 0.22 -8.26 -3.03
CA HIS A 46 1.57 -8.17 -3.61
C HIS A 46 1.57 -8.27 -5.14
N SER A 47 0.62 -9.01 -5.73
CA SER A 47 0.46 -9.09 -7.18
C SER A 47 -0.07 -7.79 -7.77
N VAL A 48 -1.02 -7.13 -7.10
CA VAL A 48 -1.57 -5.83 -7.52
C VAL A 48 -0.48 -4.76 -7.48
N SER A 49 0.35 -4.74 -6.44
CA SER A 49 1.49 -3.82 -6.31
C SER A 49 2.73 -4.25 -7.12
N ASN A 50 2.64 -5.34 -7.86
CA ASN A 50 3.71 -5.93 -8.65
C ASN A 50 5.02 -6.22 -7.88
N LEU A 51 4.89 -6.55 -6.59
CA LEU A 51 6.01 -6.97 -5.73
C LEU A 51 6.39 -8.43 -5.94
N ILE A 52 5.53 -9.21 -6.60
CA ILE A 52 5.77 -10.62 -6.96
C ILE A 52 5.42 -10.85 -8.42
N LYS A 53 6.11 -11.83 -9.03
CA LYS A 53 5.89 -12.20 -10.43
C LYS A 53 4.58 -12.99 -10.56
N LYS A 54 3.74 -12.58 -11.49
CA LYS A 54 2.53 -13.28 -11.92
C LYS A 54 2.85 -14.27 -13.04
N GLN A 55 2.13 -15.39 -13.11
CA GLN A 55 2.21 -16.33 -14.24
C GLN A 55 1.33 -15.88 -15.39
N SER A 56 0.12 -15.42 -15.07
CA SER A 56 -0.85 -14.86 -16.03
C SER A 56 -1.85 -13.97 -15.32
N GLY A 57 -2.72 -13.34 -16.11
CA GLY A 57 -3.72 -12.41 -15.66
C GLY A 57 -3.32 -10.96 -15.96
N THR A 58 -4.29 -10.07 -15.90
CA THR A 58 -4.14 -8.64 -16.18
C THR A 58 -4.67 -7.81 -15.02
N ILE A 59 -4.06 -6.65 -14.82
CA ILE A 59 -4.44 -5.69 -13.79
C ILE A 59 -4.53 -4.31 -14.43
N PHE A 60 -5.72 -3.69 -14.31
CA PHE A 60 -5.95 -2.31 -14.75
C PHE A 60 -6.26 -1.42 -13.56
N PHE A 61 -5.67 -0.25 -13.54
CA PHE A 61 -5.95 0.79 -12.55
C PHE A 61 -6.34 2.08 -13.27
N GLU A 62 -7.54 2.60 -12.98
CA GLU A 62 -8.12 3.77 -13.65
C GLU A 62 -8.07 3.67 -15.19
N GLY A 63 -8.34 2.47 -15.72
CA GLY A 63 -8.32 2.16 -17.15
C GLY A 63 -6.94 1.94 -17.74
N ASN A 64 -5.86 2.15 -17.02
CA ASN A 64 -4.48 1.92 -17.46
C ASN A 64 -4.01 0.50 -17.12
N ASP A 65 -3.38 -0.18 -18.07
CA ASP A 65 -2.76 -1.49 -17.81
C ASP A 65 -1.49 -1.31 -16.97
N ILE A 66 -1.54 -1.83 -15.74
CA ILE A 66 -0.42 -1.84 -14.80
C ILE A 66 0.23 -3.22 -14.63
N THR A 67 -0.20 -4.21 -15.43
CA THR A 67 0.17 -5.62 -15.27
C THR A 67 1.68 -5.84 -15.19
N THR A 68 2.46 -5.10 -15.98
CA THR A 68 3.92 -5.25 -16.09
C THR A 68 4.71 -4.06 -15.56
N LEU A 69 4.05 -3.05 -15.01
CA LEU A 69 4.71 -1.88 -14.45
C LEU A 69 5.52 -2.25 -13.21
N THR A 70 6.64 -1.58 -13.00
CA THR A 70 7.42 -1.70 -11.75
C THR A 70 6.68 -1.07 -10.58
N ALA A 71 6.94 -1.55 -9.36
CA ALA A 71 6.23 -1.08 -8.16
C ALA A 71 6.33 0.44 -7.96
N ASP A 72 7.49 1.05 -8.26
CA ASP A 72 7.68 2.52 -8.19
C ASP A 72 6.78 3.28 -9.18
N LYS A 73 6.55 2.74 -10.40
CA LYS A 73 5.63 3.31 -11.37
C LYS A 73 4.18 3.19 -10.95
N ILE A 74 3.82 2.08 -10.28
CA ILE A 74 2.48 1.87 -9.72
C ILE A 74 2.22 2.89 -8.59
N VAL A 75 3.19 3.07 -7.69
CA VAL A 75 3.10 4.09 -6.62
C VAL A 75 2.92 5.49 -7.18
N ARG A 76 3.59 5.84 -8.29
CA ARG A 76 3.39 7.13 -8.97
C ARG A 76 1.97 7.34 -9.53
N GLN A 77 1.21 6.27 -9.71
CA GLN A 77 -0.21 6.33 -10.08
C GLN A 77 -1.13 6.37 -8.85
N HIS A 78 -0.59 6.59 -7.66
CA HIS A 78 -1.31 6.67 -6.39
C HIS A 78 -1.96 5.34 -5.94
N LEU A 79 -1.52 4.21 -6.47
CA LEU A 79 -1.90 2.90 -5.96
C LEU A 79 -0.86 2.43 -4.94
N ILE A 80 -1.21 2.53 -3.66
CA ILE A 80 -0.28 2.31 -2.55
C ILE A 80 -0.67 1.08 -1.74
N GLN A 81 0.30 0.28 -1.37
CA GLN A 81 0.12 -0.82 -0.44
C GLN A 81 0.73 -0.49 0.93
N VAL A 82 -0.07 -0.59 1.98
CA VAL A 82 0.42 -0.63 3.36
C VAL A 82 0.81 -2.07 3.67
N PRO A 83 2.10 -2.36 3.97
CA PRO A 83 2.55 -3.73 4.17
C PRO A 83 2.08 -4.31 5.50
N ASP A 84 1.91 -5.65 5.54
CA ASP A 84 1.68 -6.37 6.78
C ASP A 84 2.82 -6.15 7.78
N GLY A 85 2.50 -6.20 9.08
CA GLY A 85 3.50 -6.04 10.14
C GLY A 85 4.02 -4.60 10.27
N ARG A 86 3.23 -3.61 9.82
CA ARG A 86 3.48 -2.17 9.94
C ARG A 86 4.65 -1.66 9.11
N ARG A 87 5.80 -2.32 9.14
CA ARG A 87 7.04 -2.03 8.40
C ARG A 87 7.41 -0.55 8.35
N ILE A 88 7.35 0.09 9.51
CA ILE A 88 7.87 1.44 9.71
C ILE A 88 9.40 1.41 9.76
N PHE A 89 10.05 2.53 9.51
CA PHE A 89 11.48 2.70 9.73
C PHE A 89 11.70 3.03 11.21
N ALA A 90 11.94 1.99 12.00
CA ALA A 90 11.99 2.07 13.47
C ALA A 90 13.07 3.04 13.99
N ASN A 91 14.18 3.20 13.28
CA ASN A 91 15.30 4.06 13.66
C ASN A 91 15.12 5.53 13.23
N LEU A 92 14.05 5.84 12.49
CA LEU A 92 13.71 7.18 12.07
C LEU A 92 12.62 7.76 12.96
N SER A 93 12.53 9.08 13.02
CA SER A 93 11.42 9.78 13.68
C SER A 93 10.09 9.57 12.95
N VAL A 94 9.00 9.88 13.63
CA VAL A 94 7.66 9.91 13.01
C VAL A 94 7.65 10.83 11.79
N LYS A 95 8.23 12.03 11.90
CA LYS A 95 8.32 13.00 10.82
C LYS A 95 9.05 12.42 9.60
N GLU A 96 10.24 11.88 9.79
CA GLU A 96 11.05 11.28 8.70
C GLU A 96 10.32 10.11 8.03
N ASN A 97 9.60 9.26 8.80
CA ASN A 97 8.77 8.22 8.22
C ASN A 97 7.69 8.78 7.30
N LEU A 98 6.99 9.86 7.72
CA LEU A 98 5.97 10.50 6.89
C LEU A 98 6.59 11.14 5.63
N GLU A 99 7.69 11.86 5.77
CA GLU A 99 8.40 12.47 4.64
C GLU A 99 8.85 11.45 3.59
N LEU A 100 9.22 10.23 4.01
CA LEU A 100 9.54 9.14 3.10
C LEU A 100 8.33 8.67 2.27
N GLY A 101 7.10 8.85 2.75
CA GLY A 101 5.90 8.59 1.97
C GLY A 101 5.83 9.46 0.71
N ALA A 102 6.29 10.70 0.80
CA ALA A 102 6.35 11.65 -0.31
C ALA A 102 7.66 11.59 -1.13
N PHE A 103 8.51 10.59 -0.92
CA PHE A 103 9.86 10.51 -1.53
C PHE A 103 9.87 10.65 -3.07
N LEU A 104 8.84 10.14 -3.75
CA LEU A 104 8.73 10.21 -5.21
C LEU A 104 8.08 11.50 -5.73
N ARG A 105 7.70 12.42 -4.84
CA ARG A 105 6.95 13.65 -5.13
C ARG A 105 7.86 14.89 -5.06
N ASN A 106 7.51 15.92 -5.85
CA ASN A 106 8.22 17.20 -5.88
C ASN A 106 7.29 18.40 -5.59
N ASP A 107 6.00 18.16 -5.41
CA ASP A 107 4.93 19.14 -5.23
C ASP A 107 4.83 19.60 -3.75
N LYS A 108 5.80 20.35 -3.27
CA LYS A 108 5.95 20.75 -1.86
C LYS A 108 4.67 21.30 -1.20
N ALA A 109 3.87 22.06 -1.95
CA ALA A 109 2.64 22.63 -1.43
C ALA A 109 1.58 21.55 -1.13
N GLU A 110 1.39 20.60 -2.04
CA GLU A 110 0.46 19.49 -1.86
C GLU A 110 0.96 18.48 -0.79
N ILE A 111 2.27 18.20 -0.74
CA ILE A 111 2.87 17.37 0.33
C ILE A 111 2.54 17.97 1.70
N LYS A 112 2.64 19.31 1.85
CA LYS A 112 2.29 19.99 3.11
C LYS A 112 0.80 19.85 3.44
N ARG A 113 -0.08 19.97 2.44
CA ARG A 113 -1.52 19.77 2.63
C ARG A 113 -1.85 18.34 3.04
N ASP A 114 -1.23 17.36 2.40
CA ASP A 114 -1.44 15.95 2.72
C ASP A 114 -0.92 15.61 4.12
N LEU A 115 0.20 16.18 4.53
CA LEU A 115 0.69 16.06 5.91
C LEU A 115 -0.30 16.60 6.94
N GLU A 116 -0.93 17.74 6.69
CA GLU A 116 -1.98 18.26 7.57
C GLU A 116 -3.22 17.35 7.59
N LYS A 117 -3.62 16.76 6.45
CA LYS A 117 -4.69 15.74 6.41
C LYS A 117 -4.35 14.53 7.27
N VAL A 118 -3.10 14.04 7.18
CA VAL A 118 -2.62 12.94 8.03
C VAL A 118 -2.73 13.29 9.50
N PHE A 119 -2.42 14.52 9.90
CA PHE A 119 -2.54 14.97 11.29
C PHE A 119 -3.99 15.12 11.76
N VAL A 120 -4.91 15.43 10.85
CA VAL A 120 -6.35 15.44 11.15
C VAL A 120 -6.84 14.01 11.40
N LEU A 121 -6.42 13.05 10.58
CA LEU A 121 -6.79 11.63 10.72
C LEU A 121 -6.10 10.97 11.92
N PHE A 122 -4.85 11.32 12.18
CA PHE A 122 -3.99 10.71 13.20
C PHE A 122 -3.32 11.78 14.07
N PRO A 123 -4.07 12.49 14.96
CA PRO A 123 -3.52 13.60 15.77
C PRO A 123 -2.31 13.19 16.62
N ARG A 124 -2.28 11.94 17.08
CA ARG A 124 -1.16 11.40 17.87
C ARG A 124 0.18 11.44 17.13
N LEU A 125 0.18 11.33 15.81
CA LEU A 125 1.40 11.43 15.01
C LEU A 125 1.98 12.86 15.06
N LYS A 126 1.11 13.89 15.07
CA LYS A 126 1.52 15.30 15.19
C LYS A 126 2.18 15.57 16.55
N GLU A 127 1.60 15.05 17.63
CA GLU A 127 2.14 15.19 18.99
C GLU A 127 3.53 14.55 19.14
N ARG A 128 3.83 13.52 18.35
CA ARG A 128 5.02 12.67 18.47
C ARG A 128 6.00 12.80 17.30
N LEU A 129 5.94 13.89 16.52
CA LEU A 129 6.73 14.08 15.30
C LEU A 129 8.22 13.81 15.44
N LYS A 130 8.80 14.20 16.58
CA LYS A 130 10.24 14.06 16.87
C LYS A 130 10.58 12.72 17.55
N GLN A 131 9.57 11.94 17.93
CA GLN A 131 9.78 10.66 18.61
C GLN A 131 10.30 9.62 17.62
N ASN A 132 11.20 8.76 18.07
CA ASN A 132 11.66 7.60 17.31
C ASN A 132 10.50 6.63 17.08
N ALA A 133 10.25 6.26 15.82
CA ALA A 133 9.09 5.46 15.44
C ALA A 133 9.07 4.07 16.08
N GLY A 134 10.25 3.50 16.36
CA GLY A 134 10.36 2.21 17.05
C GLY A 134 9.83 2.21 18.48
N THR A 135 9.72 3.39 19.11
CA THR A 135 9.23 3.54 20.50
C THR A 135 7.72 3.79 20.58
N LEU A 136 7.02 3.90 19.45
CA LEU A 136 5.59 4.03 19.39
C LEU A 136 4.89 2.73 19.82
N SER A 137 3.67 2.86 20.37
CA SER A 137 2.79 1.72 20.57
C SER A 137 2.43 1.02 19.26
N GLY A 138 1.99 -0.23 19.32
CA GLY A 138 1.60 -0.97 18.13
C GLY A 138 0.53 -0.29 17.28
N GLY A 139 -0.46 0.33 17.91
CA GLY A 139 -1.51 1.10 17.22
C GLY A 139 -0.95 2.36 16.57
N GLU A 140 -0.07 3.10 17.25
CA GLU A 140 0.57 4.31 16.70
C GLU A 140 1.50 3.96 15.52
N GLN A 141 2.20 2.84 15.58
CA GLN A 141 2.99 2.34 14.44
C GLN A 141 2.11 2.02 13.22
N GLN A 142 0.91 1.46 13.46
CA GLN A 142 -0.06 1.22 12.39
C GLN A 142 -0.58 2.53 11.79
N MET A 143 -0.92 3.52 12.63
CA MET A 143 -1.29 4.87 12.17
C MET A 143 -0.17 5.50 11.36
N LEU A 144 1.09 5.33 11.77
CA LEU A 144 2.25 5.85 11.05
C LEU A 144 2.42 5.18 9.67
N ALA A 145 2.26 3.86 9.59
CA ALA A 145 2.31 3.13 8.32
C ALA A 145 1.23 3.60 7.34
N MET A 146 0.00 3.81 7.83
CA MET A 146 -1.10 4.36 7.03
C MET A 146 -0.86 5.83 6.67
N GLY A 147 -0.42 6.65 7.62
CA GLY A 147 -0.08 8.06 7.36
C GLY A 147 0.99 8.21 6.29
N ARG A 148 2.03 7.38 6.33
CA ARG A 148 3.07 7.34 5.29
C ARG A 148 2.51 6.98 3.91
N ALA A 149 1.52 6.10 3.84
CA ALA A 149 0.89 5.74 2.58
C ALA A 149 0.00 6.85 1.99
N LEU A 150 -0.49 7.75 2.83
CA LEU A 150 -1.32 8.90 2.44
C LEU A 150 -0.50 10.12 1.99
N MET A 151 0.80 10.09 2.17
CA MET A 151 1.74 11.14 1.74
C MET A 151 2.11 11.02 0.27
#